data_b16074f29d6d1e19028d8fe49887081a
#
_entry.id   b16074f29d6d1e19028d8fe49887081a
#
_cell.length_a   1.000
_cell.length_b   1.000
_cell.length_c   1.000
_cell.angle_alpha   90.00
_cell.angle_beta   90.00
_cell.angle_gamma   90.00
#
_symmetry.space_group_name_H-M   'P 1'
#
loop_
_entity.id
_entity.type
_entity.pdbx_description
1 polymer ?
#
loop_
_entity_poly.entity_id
_entity_poly.type
_entity_poly.pdbx_seq_one_letter_code
_entity_poly.pdbx_strand_id
1 'polypeptide(L)'
;MTLPSVAKLRVLYADTDQMGVVNNVVYLRWFEIGRAEWLRQHGRPYKELEALGHMLPVVEAHLRYREPARYDDVVEVHGAPSNIKAASLKFTYELRREIGRASCRERV
;
A
#
# COMPACT_ATOMS: atom_id res chain seq x y z
N MET A 1 15.68 -6.79 5.47
CA MET A 1 14.50 -7.44 6.06
C MET A 1 13.31 -7.30 5.12
N THR A 2 12.67 -8.40 4.81
CA THR A 2 11.55 -8.41 3.89
C THR A 2 10.26 -8.12 4.63
N LEU A 3 9.47 -7.15 4.15
CA LEU A 3 8.18 -6.86 4.74
C LEU A 3 7.20 -7.99 4.42
N PRO A 4 6.27 -8.32 5.33
CA PRO A 4 5.29 -9.36 5.08
C PRO A 4 4.32 -8.95 3.98
N SER A 5 3.86 -9.94 3.20
CA SER A 5 2.81 -9.71 2.22
C SER A 5 1.48 -9.57 2.93
N VAL A 6 0.73 -8.52 2.64
CA VAL A 6 -0.56 -8.26 3.28
C VAL A 6 -1.72 -8.32 2.29
N ALA A 7 -1.47 -8.07 1.01
CA ALA A 7 -2.51 -8.08 -0.01
C ALA A 7 -1.92 -8.44 -1.37
N LYS A 8 -2.76 -8.99 -2.22
CA LYS A 8 -2.42 -9.28 -3.60
C LYS A 8 -3.56 -8.74 -4.46
N LEU A 9 -3.23 -8.05 -5.52
CA LEU A 9 -4.23 -7.48 -6.41
C LEU A 9 -3.76 -7.52 -7.86
N ARG A 10 -4.71 -7.40 -8.76
CA ARG A 10 -4.43 -7.35 -10.19
C ARG A 10 -4.65 -5.94 -10.71
N VAL A 11 -3.73 -5.46 -11.53
CA VAL A 11 -3.83 -4.13 -12.12
C VAL A 11 -4.98 -4.13 -13.12
N LEU A 12 -5.91 -3.19 -12.94
CA LEU A 12 -7.04 -3.02 -13.84
C LEU A 12 -6.65 -2.07 -14.99
N TYR A 13 -7.33 -2.22 -16.12
CA TYR A 13 -7.10 -1.31 -17.24
C TYR A 13 -7.36 0.13 -16.85
N ALA A 14 -8.37 0.37 -16.00
CA ALA A 14 -8.68 1.72 -15.50
C ALA A 14 -7.57 2.31 -14.63
N ASP A 15 -6.65 1.51 -14.13
CA ASP A 15 -5.54 1.98 -13.32
C ASP A 15 -4.39 2.55 -14.15
N THR A 16 -4.41 2.33 -15.47
CA THR A 16 -3.31 2.72 -16.36
C THR A 16 -3.59 4.07 -17.03
N ASP A 17 -2.52 4.72 -17.46
CA ASP A 17 -2.58 5.96 -18.21
C ASP A 17 -2.31 5.73 -19.70
N GLN A 18 -2.15 6.81 -20.47
CA GLN A 18 -1.91 6.73 -21.90
C GLN A 18 -0.60 6.02 -22.25
N MET A 19 0.33 5.98 -21.33
CA MET A 19 1.62 5.30 -21.53
C MET A 19 1.57 3.80 -21.20
N GLY A 20 0.41 3.31 -20.79
CA GLY A 20 0.23 1.90 -20.48
C GLY A 20 0.78 1.49 -19.11
N VAL A 21 1.12 2.44 -18.27
CA VAL A 21 1.61 2.18 -16.92
C VAL A 21 0.64 2.72 -15.89
N VAL A 22 0.72 2.17 -14.68
CA VAL A 22 -0.18 2.56 -13.59
C VAL A 22 0.03 4.03 -13.23
N ASN A 23 -1.09 4.75 -13.08
CA ASN A 23 -1.08 6.14 -12.66
C ASN A 23 -0.59 6.25 -11.22
N ASN A 24 0.18 7.29 -10.93
CA ASN A 24 0.78 7.50 -9.61
C ASN A 24 -0.24 7.51 -8.47
N VAL A 25 -1.43 8.04 -8.70
CA VAL A 25 -2.48 8.11 -7.68
C VAL A 25 -2.96 6.72 -7.27
N VAL A 26 -2.92 5.78 -8.18
CA VAL A 26 -3.37 4.41 -7.92
C VAL A 26 -2.48 3.71 -6.89
N TYR A 27 -1.18 4.00 -6.89
CA TYR A 27 -0.28 3.43 -5.89
C TYR A 27 -0.69 3.80 -4.48
N LEU A 28 -1.13 5.03 -4.27
CA LEU A 28 -1.62 5.48 -2.96
C LEU A 28 -2.85 4.68 -2.52
N ARG A 29 -3.74 4.36 -3.46
CA ARG A 29 -4.90 3.51 -3.17
C ARG A 29 -4.49 2.10 -2.79
N TRP A 30 -3.49 1.55 -3.44
CA TRP A 30 -2.99 0.22 -3.10
C TRP A 30 -2.36 0.18 -1.71
N PHE A 31 -1.69 1.24 -1.32
CA PHE A 31 -1.17 1.35 0.04
C PHE A 31 -2.30 1.39 1.07
N GLU A 32 -3.38 2.08 0.76
CA GLU A 32 -4.57 2.09 1.61
C GLU A 32 -5.13 0.67 1.77
N ILE A 33 -5.19 -0.09 0.68
CA ILE A 33 -5.60 -1.49 0.74
C ILE A 33 -4.66 -2.27 1.65
N GLY A 34 -3.37 -2.05 1.53
CA GLY A 34 -2.37 -2.71 2.37
C GLY A 34 -2.54 -2.39 3.84
N ARG A 35 -2.75 -1.11 4.19
CA ARG A 35 -2.99 -0.70 5.59
C ARG A 35 -4.24 -1.39 6.14
N ALA A 36 -5.32 -1.34 5.38
CA ALA A 36 -6.58 -1.91 5.82
C ALA A 36 -6.46 -3.42 6.07
N GLU A 37 -5.78 -4.12 5.18
CA GLU A 37 -5.57 -5.55 5.34
C GLU A 37 -4.63 -5.87 6.51
N TRP A 38 -3.57 -5.08 6.68
CA TRP A 38 -2.68 -5.28 7.82
C TRP A 38 -3.44 -5.11 9.15
N LEU A 39 -4.26 -4.07 9.25
CA LEU A 39 -5.07 -3.84 10.45
C LEU A 39 -6.05 -4.99 10.69
N ARG A 40 -6.65 -5.51 9.62
CA ARG A 40 -7.58 -6.64 9.73
C ARG A 40 -6.89 -7.90 10.20
N GLN A 41 -5.65 -8.13 9.76
CA GLN A 41 -4.89 -9.33 10.11
C GLN A 41 -4.25 -9.26 11.49
N HIS A 42 -3.82 -8.08 11.94
CA HIS A 42 -3.00 -7.91 13.14
C HIS A 42 -3.69 -7.13 14.27
N GLY A 43 -4.90 -6.69 14.05
CA GLY A 43 -5.61 -5.91 15.05
C GLY A 43 -7.07 -5.86 14.74
N ARG A 44 -7.62 -4.63 14.65
CA ARG A 44 -9.01 -4.42 14.31
C ARG A 44 -9.14 -3.81 12.92
N PRO A 45 -10.18 -4.17 12.15
CA PRO A 45 -10.43 -3.49 10.89
C PRO A 45 -10.56 -1.98 11.12
N TYR A 46 -10.11 -1.20 10.14
CA TYR A 46 -10.16 0.26 10.23
C TYR A 46 -11.58 0.76 10.53
N LYS A 47 -12.58 0.10 9.99
CA LYS A 47 -13.99 0.41 10.25
C LYS A 47 -14.32 0.40 11.75
N GLU A 48 -13.77 -0.56 12.49
CA GLU A 48 -14.00 -0.64 13.93
C GLU A 48 -13.25 0.47 14.66
N LEU A 49 -12.06 0.82 14.21
CA LEU A 49 -11.29 1.91 14.80
C LEU A 49 -12.01 3.24 14.64
N GLU A 50 -12.61 3.49 13.46
CA GLU A 50 -13.40 4.69 13.23
C GLU A 50 -14.62 4.74 14.17
N ALA A 51 -15.30 3.61 14.36
CA ALA A 51 -16.45 3.54 15.23
C ALA A 51 -16.09 3.85 16.69
N LEU A 52 -14.84 3.59 17.09
CA LEU A 52 -14.33 3.91 18.42
C LEU A 52 -13.77 5.34 18.53
N GLY A 53 -13.86 6.12 17.45
CA GLY A 53 -13.36 7.49 17.41
C GLY A 53 -11.90 7.64 17.01
N HIS A 54 -11.27 6.58 16.58
CA HIS A 54 -9.88 6.63 16.13
C HIS A 54 -9.81 6.85 14.62
N MET A 55 -9.05 7.84 14.21
CA MET A 55 -8.84 8.14 12.79
C MET A 55 -7.36 8.16 12.48
N LEU A 56 -7.00 7.65 11.31
CA LEU A 56 -5.61 7.59 10.85
C LEU A 56 -5.49 8.30 9.49
N PRO A 57 -5.60 9.64 9.47
CA PRO A 57 -5.44 10.36 8.21
C PRO A 57 -3.99 10.29 7.74
N VAL A 58 -3.80 10.15 6.43
CA VAL A 58 -2.48 10.22 5.85
C VAL A 58 -2.06 11.69 5.81
N VAL A 59 -0.98 12.02 6.50
CA VAL A 59 -0.47 13.39 6.55
C VAL A 59 0.76 13.58 5.67
N GLU A 60 1.40 12.50 5.27
CA GLU A 60 2.60 12.56 4.47
C GLU A 60 2.80 11.23 3.74
N ALA A 61 3.22 11.29 2.48
CA ALA A 61 3.52 10.10 1.70
C ALA A 61 4.76 10.35 0.85
N HIS A 62 5.69 9.39 0.85
CA HIS A 62 6.90 9.43 0.03
C HIS A 62 6.92 8.19 -0.85
N LEU A 63 6.98 8.39 -2.16
CA LEU A 63 6.98 7.30 -3.12
C LEU A 63 8.28 7.30 -3.89
N ARG A 64 8.82 6.11 -4.09
CA ARG A 64 10.00 5.89 -4.91
C ARG A 64 9.68 4.80 -5.91
N TYR A 65 9.76 5.15 -7.18
CA TYR A 65 9.43 4.23 -8.27
C TYR A 65 10.71 3.61 -8.82
N ARG A 66 10.68 2.28 -8.98
CA ARG A 66 11.78 1.56 -9.65
C ARG A 66 11.33 1.05 -11.01
N GLU A 67 10.20 0.39 -11.04
CA GLU A 67 9.60 -0.10 -12.26
C GLU A 67 8.11 0.17 -12.25
N PRO A 68 7.52 0.59 -13.37
CA PRO A 68 6.09 0.81 -13.42
C PRO A 68 5.34 -0.52 -13.47
N ALA A 69 4.21 -0.57 -12.78
CA ALA A 69 3.26 -1.66 -12.94
C ALA A 69 2.43 -1.41 -14.19
N ARG A 70 1.99 -2.48 -14.83
CA ARG A 70 1.24 -2.44 -16.09
C ARG A 70 -0.06 -3.20 -15.97
N TYR A 71 -0.94 -2.98 -16.94
CA TYR A 71 -2.22 -3.67 -16.99
C TYR A 71 -2.03 -5.18 -16.86
N ASP A 72 -2.88 -5.78 -16.06
CA ASP A 72 -2.96 -7.22 -15.81
C ASP A 72 -1.81 -7.81 -15.00
N ASP A 73 -0.85 -7.00 -14.58
CA ASP A 73 0.15 -7.46 -13.62
C ASP A 73 -0.53 -7.85 -12.30
N VAL A 74 0.01 -8.85 -11.63
CA VAL A 74 -0.37 -9.17 -10.27
C VAL A 74 0.63 -8.51 -9.35
N VAL A 75 0.13 -7.68 -8.45
CA VAL A 75 0.96 -6.91 -7.53
C VAL A 75 0.72 -7.39 -6.11
N GLU A 76 1.81 -7.65 -5.41
CA GLU A 76 1.77 -7.96 -3.98
C GLU A 76 2.09 -6.69 -3.20
N VAL A 77 1.25 -6.37 -2.24
CA VAL A 77 1.49 -5.26 -1.32
C VAL A 77 2.11 -5.84 -0.06
N HIS A 78 3.36 -5.48 0.20
CA HIS A 78 4.08 -5.85 1.41
C HIS A 78 4.16 -4.63 2.30
N GLY A 79 3.84 -4.77 3.57
CA GLY A 79 3.85 -3.60 4.43
C GLY A 79 3.72 -3.90 5.90
N ALA A 80 4.14 -2.95 6.70
CA ALA A 80 4.02 -3.02 8.15
C ALA A 80 4.26 -1.64 8.76
N PRO A 81 3.72 -1.38 9.97
CA PRO A 81 4.07 -0.17 10.69
C PRO A 81 5.54 -0.26 11.11
N SER A 82 6.24 0.86 11.01
CA SER A 82 7.67 0.88 11.28
C SER A 82 8.08 1.78 12.44
N ASN A 83 7.27 2.75 12.81
CA ASN A 83 7.64 3.70 13.84
C ASN A 83 6.37 4.17 14.54
N ILE A 84 5.97 3.43 15.57
CA ILE A 84 4.74 3.69 16.31
C ILE A 84 5.02 4.65 17.43
N LYS A 85 4.32 5.79 17.44
CA LYS A 85 4.39 6.80 18.49
C LYS A 85 2.99 7.06 19.04
N ALA A 86 2.92 7.78 20.16
CA ALA A 86 1.65 8.03 20.82
C ALA A 86 0.60 8.73 19.93
N ALA A 87 1.05 9.65 19.07
CA ALA A 87 0.16 10.45 18.24
C ALA A 87 0.35 10.23 16.74
N SER A 88 1.23 9.32 16.34
CA SER A 88 1.50 9.08 14.94
C SER A 88 2.07 7.69 14.71
N LEU A 89 1.96 7.23 13.48
CA LEU A 89 2.60 5.99 13.11
C LEU A 89 3.08 6.10 11.65
N LYS A 90 4.18 5.43 11.38
CA LYS A 90 4.72 5.37 10.03
C LYS A 90 4.49 3.97 9.47
N PHE A 91 3.93 3.91 8.26
CA PHE A 91 3.74 2.65 7.56
C PHE A 91 4.72 2.59 6.40
N THR A 92 5.40 1.48 6.27
CA THR A 92 6.34 1.26 5.16
C THR A 92 5.79 0.18 4.25
N TYR A 93 5.78 0.46 2.96
CA TYR A 93 5.25 -0.47 1.96
C TYR A 93 6.28 -0.77 0.91
N GLU A 94 6.15 -1.96 0.34
CA GLU A 94 6.89 -2.36 -0.84
C GLU A 94 5.93 -3.09 -1.75
N LEU A 95 5.81 -2.63 -2.99
CA LEU A 95 4.98 -3.28 -4.00
C LEU A 95 5.88 -4.13 -4.87
N ARG A 96 5.48 -5.37 -5.11
CA ARG A 96 6.21 -6.31 -5.94
C ARG A 96 5.28 -6.92 -6.97
N ARG A 97 5.78 -7.09 -8.20
CA ARG A 97 5.07 -7.89 -9.17
C ARG A 97 5.30 -9.36 -8.85
N GLU A 98 4.29 -10.19 -9.11
CA GLU A 98 4.40 -11.63 -8.89
C GLU A 98 5.55 -12.24 -9.67
N ILE A 99 5.78 -11.71 -10.87
CA ILE A 99 6.93 -12.10 -11.70
C ILE A 99 7.84 -10.89 -11.78
N GLY A 100 8.78 -10.76 -10.85
CA GLY A 100 9.69 -9.64 -10.85
C GLY A 100 9.99 -9.11 -9.48
N ARG A 101 10.56 -7.90 -9.43
CA ARG A 101 11.08 -7.30 -8.21
C ARG A 101 10.25 -6.13 -7.75
N ALA A 102 10.57 -5.66 -6.56
CA ALA A 102 9.94 -4.50 -5.97
C ALA A 102 9.90 -3.32 -6.93
N SER A 103 8.76 -2.70 -7.07
CA SER A 103 8.53 -1.60 -7.98
C SER A 103 8.46 -0.25 -7.28
N CYS A 104 7.99 -0.17 -6.06
CA CYS A 104 7.95 1.11 -5.34
C CYS A 104 7.82 0.92 -3.83
N ARG A 105 8.11 2.01 -3.12
CA ARG A 105 8.02 2.07 -1.65
C ARG A 105 7.33 3.35 -1.23
N GLU A 106 6.65 3.28 -0.11
CA GLU A 106 5.99 4.45 0.48
C GLU A 106 6.15 4.44 1.99
N ARG A 107 6.19 5.64 2.56
CA ARG A 107 6.07 5.85 4.00
C ARG A 107 4.86 6.72 4.28
N VAL A 108 4.11 6.30 5.25
CA VAL A 108 2.89 7.01 5.65
C VAL A 108 2.92 7.37 7.11
#